data_5a1f576a9ab3ce9b108425f84287b5ac
#
_entry.id   5a1f576a9ab3ce9b108425f84287b5ac
#
_cell.length_a   1.000
_cell.length_b   1.000
_cell.length_c   1.000
_cell.angle_alpha   90.00
_cell.angle_beta   90.00
_cell.angle_gamma   90.00
#
_symmetry.space_group_name_H-M   'P 1'
#
loop_
_entity.id
_entity.type
_entity.pdbx_description
1 polymer ?
#
loop_
_entity_poly.entity_id
_entity_poly.type
_entity_poly.pdbx_seq_one_letter_code
_entity_poly.pdbx_strand_id
1 'polypeptide(L)'
;MKKITQISVVDLGSSKITCVIATRGEEDTSLRVVGVSSVPSRGIRKSQIVDIEDAIEAVTETVESAERMAGLSIKDVSISVSGIHIESQNSKGLVAVQDQGGEITSDDVTRVVEAARAVPLPTAREILHVIPRYFLVDNQEGIKDPVGMSGVRLEAEAHLITGSSVNLKNLSRVMSEIGVDTRAVTFAGLASSVATLTDTEKELGAVVIDLGGGTTSLCVYVDGALSHSAVIPVGAKNITNDIAIGLRVSLDSAEVIKRNLEPDEHINKVLDPKNLSSKKQADEIDLHKLGLKDAPRKISRKAVVEGIVRPRLNEIFELIKAELIKAGMGGKTPAGLVLTGGGSLTYGVTETARKILNMQARIATPSGLTGLIDEIKTPEYATVAGLLMLSNKEESTQSKSSFKLPKFSGKLPSSNSLKKVVDFIKSFLP
;
A
#
# COMPACT_ATOMS: atom_id res chain seq x y z
N MET A 1 -0.29 -7.48 -35.68
CA MET A 1 0.42 -6.85 -34.54
C MET A 1 -0.01 -7.59 -33.28
N LYS A 2 0.93 -8.09 -32.46
CA LYS A 2 0.56 -8.67 -31.15
C LYS A 2 -0.09 -7.57 -30.31
N LYS A 3 -1.22 -7.86 -29.71
CA LYS A 3 -1.94 -6.91 -28.84
C LYS A 3 -1.14 -6.72 -27.57
N ILE A 4 -0.67 -5.51 -27.31
CA ILE A 4 0.05 -5.14 -26.09
C ILE A 4 -0.95 -4.42 -25.18
N THR A 5 -1.10 -4.88 -23.96
CA THR A 5 -1.89 -4.22 -22.93
C THR A 5 -0.99 -3.29 -22.14
N GLN A 6 -1.36 -2.01 -22.08
CA GLN A 6 -0.70 -1.00 -21.25
C GLN A 6 -1.43 -0.88 -19.92
N ILE A 7 -0.69 -0.83 -18.82
CA ILE A 7 -1.21 -0.59 -17.48
C ILE A 7 -0.42 0.56 -16.88
N SER A 8 -1.12 1.59 -16.44
CA SER A 8 -0.51 2.77 -15.85
C SER A 8 -1.05 3.00 -14.45
N VAL A 9 -0.18 3.36 -13.52
CA VAL A 9 -0.54 3.59 -12.12
C VAL A 9 0.13 4.84 -11.58
N VAL A 10 -0.54 5.54 -10.66
CA VAL A 10 0.01 6.70 -9.95
C VAL A 10 -0.20 6.53 -8.46
N ASP A 11 0.88 6.62 -7.69
CA ASP A 11 0.85 6.73 -6.24
C ASP A 11 0.95 8.21 -5.82
N LEU A 12 -0.10 8.68 -5.16
CA LEU A 12 -0.23 10.06 -4.68
C LEU A 12 0.27 10.17 -3.22
N GLY A 13 1.56 9.93 -3.02
CA GLY A 13 2.19 9.90 -1.71
C GLY A 13 2.41 11.29 -1.10
N SER A 14 2.59 11.35 0.24
CA SER A 14 2.90 12.61 0.96
C SER A 14 4.34 13.08 0.79
N SER A 15 5.25 12.21 0.33
CA SER A 15 6.67 12.53 0.16
C SER A 15 7.05 12.71 -1.30
N LYS A 16 6.57 11.80 -2.13
CA LYS A 16 6.75 11.81 -3.58
C LYS A 16 5.47 11.36 -4.25
N ILE A 17 5.26 11.80 -5.48
CA ILE A 17 4.28 11.25 -6.42
C ILE A 17 5.06 10.35 -7.36
N THR A 18 4.55 9.15 -7.62
CA THR A 18 5.23 8.17 -8.48
C THR A 18 4.26 7.67 -9.54
N CYS A 19 4.66 7.75 -10.81
CA CYS A 19 3.95 7.16 -11.94
C CYS A 19 4.77 6.02 -12.52
N VAL A 20 4.09 4.89 -12.77
CA VAL A 20 4.72 3.72 -13.41
C VAL A 20 3.84 3.24 -14.56
N ILE A 21 4.48 3.02 -15.71
CA ILE A 21 3.86 2.44 -16.91
C ILE A 21 4.46 1.06 -17.13
N ALA A 22 3.59 0.07 -17.25
CA ALA A 22 3.97 -1.29 -17.57
C ALA A 22 3.20 -1.80 -18.78
N THR A 23 3.78 -2.76 -19.48
CA THR A 23 3.18 -3.43 -20.62
C THR A 23 3.17 -4.94 -20.41
N ARG A 24 2.16 -5.60 -20.99
CA ARG A 24 2.05 -7.05 -21.04
C ARG A 24 1.71 -7.50 -22.46
N GLY A 25 2.47 -8.46 -22.98
CA GLY A 25 2.11 -9.17 -24.21
C GLY A 25 0.93 -10.11 -23.99
N GLU A 26 0.24 -10.48 -25.06
CA GLU A 26 -0.98 -11.33 -24.99
C GLU A 26 -0.71 -12.73 -24.41
N GLU A 27 0.50 -13.25 -24.61
CA GLU A 27 0.95 -14.56 -24.11
C GLU A 27 1.76 -14.47 -22.82
N ASP A 28 2.11 -13.23 -22.38
CA ASP A 28 2.94 -13.02 -21.19
C ASP A 28 2.08 -12.98 -19.92
N THR A 29 2.52 -13.67 -18.89
CA THR A 29 1.92 -13.60 -17.56
C THR A 29 2.52 -12.50 -16.71
N SER A 30 3.74 -12.05 -17.02
CA SER A 30 4.49 -11.02 -16.27
C SER A 30 4.30 -9.63 -16.86
N LEU A 31 4.22 -8.64 -15.97
CA LEU A 31 4.25 -7.22 -16.32
C LEU A 31 5.67 -6.76 -16.53
N ARG A 32 5.92 -6.06 -17.63
CA ARG A 32 7.19 -5.40 -17.94
C ARG A 32 7.07 -3.90 -17.71
N VAL A 33 7.78 -3.37 -16.76
CA VAL A 33 7.89 -1.92 -16.51
C VAL A 33 8.70 -1.26 -17.62
N VAL A 34 8.14 -0.22 -18.22
CA VAL A 34 8.73 0.50 -19.38
C VAL A 34 8.91 2.00 -19.12
N GLY A 35 8.24 2.55 -18.10
CA GLY A 35 8.40 3.93 -17.68
C GLY A 35 8.21 4.09 -16.18
N VAL A 36 9.08 4.88 -15.55
CA VAL A 36 9.02 5.20 -14.12
C VAL A 36 9.37 6.68 -13.95
N SER A 37 8.59 7.37 -13.15
CA SER A 37 8.90 8.74 -12.73
C SER A 37 8.51 8.94 -11.28
N SER A 38 9.32 9.69 -10.55
CA SER A 38 9.04 10.11 -9.17
C SER A 38 9.43 11.57 -8.99
N VAL A 39 8.49 12.38 -8.50
CA VAL A 39 8.68 13.82 -8.24
C VAL A 39 8.36 14.11 -6.77
N PRO A 40 9.06 15.03 -6.09
CA PRO A 40 8.68 15.48 -4.76
C PRO A 40 7.22 15.93 -4.71
N SER A 41 6.48 15.44 -3.71
CA SER A 41 5.06 15.76 -3.58
C SER A 41 4.85 17.21 -3.18
N ARG A 42 4.04 17.91 -3.95
CA ARG A 42 3.50 19.25 -3.65
C ARG A 42 1.99 19.14 -3.52
N GLY A 43 1.37 20.00 -2.71
CA GLY A 43 -0.08 20.03 -2.52
C GLY A 43 -0.70 18.83 -1.78
N ILE A 44 0.11 17.85 -1.31
CA ILE A 44 -0.38 16.65 -0.61
C ILE A 44 0.27 16.56 0.78
N ARG A 45 -0.55 16.49 1.81
CA ARG A 45 -0.12 16.27 3.20
C ARG A 45 -0.92 15.15 3.84
N LYS A 46 -0.24 14.24 4.57
CA LYS A 46 -0.87 13.06 5.20
C LYS A 46 -1.82 12.32 4.24
N SER A 47 -1.35 12.17 2.99
CA SER A 47 -2.09 11.52 1.89
C SER A 47 -3.45 12.17 1.56
N GLN A 48 -3.61 13.46 1.84
CA GLN A 48 -4.77 14.26 1.47
C GLN A 48 -4.34 15.47 0.65
N ILE A 49 -5.11 15.83 -0.36
CA ILE A 49 -4.89 17.03 -1.15
C ILE A 49 -5.24 18.23 -0.27
N VAL A 50 -4.26 19.12 -0.05
CA VAL A 50 -4.39 20.36 0.71
C VAL A 50 -4.27 21.57 -0.19
N ASP A 51 -3.63 21.42 -1.35
CA ASP A 51 -3.57 22.39 -2.43
C ASP A 51 -3.72 21.65 -3.75
N ILE A 52 -4.78 21.99 -4.48
CA ILE A 52 -5.14 21.25 -5.69
C ILE A 52 -4.27 21.65 -6.89
N GLU A 53 -3.86 22.94 -6.97
CA GLU A 53 -3.05 23.47 -8.07
C GLU A 53 -1.63 22.90 -7.98
N ASP A 54 -1.01 22.96 -6.81
CA ASP A 54 0.30 22.34 -6.53
C ASP A 54 0.28 20.83 -6.81
N ALA A 55 -0.82 20.14 -6.47
CA ALA A 55 -0.96 18.70 -6.71
C ALA A 55 -1.08 18.41 -8.22
N ILE A 56 -1.86 19.18 -8.97
CA ILE A 56 -2.00 19.05 -10.44
C ILE A 56 -0.64 19.24 -11.11
N GLU A 57 0.10 20.29 -10.75
CA GLU A 57 1.43 20.55 -11.31
C GLU A 57 2.40 19.37 -11.07
N ALA A 58 2.48 18.89 -9.84
CA ALA A 58 3.37 17.78 -9.49
C ALA A 58 2.98 16.45 -10.16
N VAL A 59 1.66 16.19 -10.31
CA VAL A 59 1.16 14.99 -11.01
C VAL A 59 1.45 15.10 -12.50
N THR A 60 1.23 16.28 -13.12
CA THR A 60 1.53 16.52 -14.53
C THR A 60 3.00 16.23 -14.83
N GLU A 61 3.91 16.83 -14.05
CA GLU A 61 5.35 16.62 -14.19
C GLU A 61 5.72 15.13 -14.11
N THR A 62 5.10 14.40 -13.15
CA THR A 62 5.34 12.97 -12.94
C THR A 62 4.83 12.14 -14.11
N VAL A 63 3.61 12.37 -14.57
CA VAL A 63 2.96 11.63 -15.67
C VAL A 63 3.73 11.85 -16.97
N GLU A 64 3.97 13.11 -17.36
CA GLU A 64 4.71 13.43 -18.59
C GLU A 64 6.12 12.83 -18.61
N SER A 65 6.80 12.80 -17.46
CA SER A 65 8.13 12.20 -17.39
C SER A 65 8.10 10.68 -17.56
N ALA A 66 7.10 10.00 -17.00
CA ALA A 66 6.89 8.57 -17.21
C ALA A 66 6.53 8.25 -18.66
N GLU A 67 5.66 9.05 -19.29
CA GLU A 67 5.28 8.93 -20.71
C GLU A 67 6.49 9.11 -21.63
N ARG A 68 7.31 10.14 -21.40
CA ARG A 68 8.57 10.34 -22.17
C ARG A 68 9.52 9.16 -22.07
N MET A 69 9.65 8.57 -20.87
CA MET A 69 10.51 7.40 -20.68
C MET A 69 9.97 6.17 -21.41
N ALA A 70 8.66 5.93 -21.31
CA ALA A 70 8.00 4.77 -21.91
C ALA A 70 7.80 4.89 -23.44
N GLY A 71 7.75 6.11 -23.98
CA GLY A 71 7.31 6.39 -25.37
C GLY A 71 5.83 6.08 -25.58
N LEU A 72 5.00 6.13 -24.53
CA LEU A 72 3.58 5.77 -24.51
C LEU A 72 2.78 6.85 -23.79
N SER A 73 1.58 7.17 -24.31
CA SER A 73 0.66 8.10 -23.64
C SER A 73 -0.30 7.38 -22.73
N ILE A 74 -0.60 7.98 -21.58
CA ILE A 74 -1.54 7.48 -20.56
C ILE A 74 -2.94 8.02 -20.88
N LYS A 75 -3.91 7.12 -21.05
CA LYS A 75 -5.34 7.47 -21.22
C LYS A 75 -6.12 7.32 -19.92
N ASP A 76 -5.80 6.27 -19.19
CA ASP A 76 -6.41 5.93 -17.91
C ASP A 76 -5.37 5.37 -16.94
N VAL A 77 -5.64 5.51 -15.65
CA VAL A 77 -4.71 5.16 -14.60
C VAL A 77 -5.43 4.62 -13.36
N SER A 78 -4.83 3.64 -12.70
CA SER A 78 -5.23 3.28 -11.34
C SER A 78 -4.41 4.10 -10.35
N ILE A 79 -5.07 4.66 -9.34
CA ILE A 79 -4.45 5.54 -8.35
C ILE A 79 -4.50 4.94 -6.95
N SER A 80 -3.48 5.25 -6.13
CA SER A 80 -3.50 4.92 -4.71
C SER A 80 -4.29 5.96 -3.92
N VAL A 81 -4.89 5.51 -2.82
CA VAL A 81 -5.44 6.37 -1.79
C VAL A 81 -5.00 5.91 -0.40
N SER A 82 -4.69 6.86 0.46
CA SER A 82 -4.41 6.64 1.88
C SER A 82 -4.94 7.85 2.68
N GLY A 83 -4.65 7.90 3.97
CA GLY A 83 -5.03 9.01 4.85
C GLY A 83 -6.01 8.59 5.94
N ILE A 84 -6.14 9.47 6.94
CA ILE A 84 -6.96 9.21 8.14
C ILE A 84 -8.46 9.00 7.87
N HIS A 85 -8.91 9.34 6.68
CA HIS A 85 -10.29 9.14 6.26
C HIS A 85 -10.58 7.69 5.82
N ILE A 86 -9.55 6.85 5.70
CA ILE A 86 -9.72 5.42 5.42
C ILE A 86 -10.11 4.72 6.72
N GLU A 87 -11.20 3.97 6.66
CA GLU A 87 -11.69 3.13 7.74
C GLU A 87 -12.04 1.75 7.20
N SER A 88 -12.00 0.76 8.05
CA SER A 88 -12.41 -0.59 7.69
C SER A 88 -13.35 -1.20 8.71
N GLN A 89 -14.20 -2.11 8.24
CA GLN A 89 -15.08 -2.93 9.06
C GLN A 89 -15.35 -4.27 8.38
N ASN A 90 -15.67 -5.28 9.17
CA ASN A 90 -16.09 -6.57 8.64
C ASN A 90 -17.62 -6.62 8.63
N SER A 91 -18.18 -7.21 7.57
CA SER A 91 -19.62 -7.37 7.38
C SER A 91 -19.96 -8.79 6.95
N LYS A 92 -21.16 -9.22 7.26
CA LYS A 92 -21.69 -10.53 6.86
C LYS A 92 -22.85 -10.35 5.89
N GLY A 93 -22.81 -11.10 4.80
CA GLY A 93 -23.92 -11.28 3.88
C GLY A 93 -24.50 -12.68 3.99
N LEU A 94 -25.79 -12.83 3.67
CA LEU A 94 -26.48 -14.11 3.68
C LEU A 94 -27.47 -14.16 2.53
N VAL A 95 -27.47 -15.30 1.79
CA VAL A 95 -28.44 -15.57 0.74
C VAL A 95 -28.88 -17.04 0.78
N ALA A 96 -30.08 -17.34 0.29
CA ALA A 96 -30.48 -18.68 -0.05
C ALA A 96 -29.90 -19.08 -1.41
N VAL A 97 -29.44 -20.33 -1.55
CA VAL A 97 -29.01 -20.91 -2.83
C VAL A 97 -30.22 -21.02 -3.75
N GLN A 98 -30.09 -20.57 -5.00
CA GLN A 98 -31.23 -20.52 -5.93
C GLN A 98 -31.44 -21.77 -6.75
N ASP A 99 -30.39 -22.56 -6.93
CA ASP A 99 -30.48 -23.78 -7.74
C ASP A 99 -31.36 -24.83 -7.06
N GLN A 100 -32.27 -25.47 -7.84
CA GLN A 100 -33.16 -26.50 -7.32
C GLN A 100 -32.43 -27.79 -6.90
N GLY A 101 -31.22 -28.02 -7.43
CA GLY A 101 -30.31 -29.09 -7.03
C GLY A 101 -29.50 -28.75 -5.77
N GLY A 102 -29.56 -27.51 -5.30
CA GLY A 102 -28.79 -27.02 -4.15
C GLY A 102 -27.31 -26.80 -4.44
N GLU A 103 -26.89 -26.75 -5.71
CA GLU A 103 -25.50 -26.44 -6.08
C GLU A 103 -25.25 -24.92 -6.07
N ILE A 104 -24.21 -24.51 -5.36
CA ILE A 104 -23.83 -23.10 -5.26
C ILE A 104 -23.16 -22.65 -6.54
N THR A 105 -23.71 -21.60 -7.13
CA THR A 105 -23.23 -21.01 -8.39
C THR A 105 -22.41 -19.74 -8.15
N SER A 106 -21.71 -19.27 -9.17
CA SER A 106 -21.01 -17.99 -9.17
C SER A 106 -21.96 -16.80 -8.93
N ASP A 107 -23.23 -16.92 -9.35
CA ASP A 107 -24.25 -15.90 -9.11
C ASP A 107 -24.65 -15.84 -7.63
N ASP A 108 -24.69 -16.97 -6.93
CA ASP A 108 -24.92 -17.00 -5.47
C ASP A 108 -23.79 -16.35 -4.71
N VAL A 109 -22.53 -16.61 -5.12
CA VAL A 109 -21.35 -15.95 -4.56
C VAL A 109 -21.42 -14.43 -4.76
N THR A 110 -21.80 -13.98 -5.95
CA THR A 110 -21.99 -12.56 -6.23
C THR A 110 -23.05 -11.95 -5.34
N ARG A 111 -24.22 -12.60 -5.23
CA ARG A 111 -25.33 -12.09 -4.40
C ARG A 111 -24.96 -12.02 -2.92
N VAL A 112 -24.24 -13.00 -2.39
CA VAL A 112 -23.85 -12.98 -0.97
C VAL A 112 -22.82 -11.90 -0.67
N VAL A 113 -21.90 -11.62 -1.58
CA VAL A 113 -20.94 -10.53 -1.43
C VAL A 113 -21.62 -9.16 -1.55
N GLU A 114 -22.58 -8.99 -2.47
CA GLU A 114 -23.38 -7.76 -2.53
C GLU A 114 -24.26 -7.60 -1.27
N ALA A 115 -24.77 -8.69 -0.70
CA ALA A 115 -25.45 -8.64 0.60
C ALA A 115 -24.50 -8.19 1.73
N ALA A 116 -23.27 -8.68 1.77
CA ALA A 116 -22.25 -8.22 2.71
C ALA A 116 -21.85 -6.75 2.50
N ARG A 117 -21.93 -6.25 1.26
CA ARG A 117 -21.68 -4.84 0.92
C ARG A 117 -22.79 -3.89 1.38
N ALA A 118 -24.01 -4.39 1.52
CA ALA A 118 -25.20 -3.59 1.83
C ALA A 118 -25.25 -3.14 3.31
N VAL A 119 -24.20 -2.45 3.76
CA VAL A 119 -24.12 -1.88 5.12
C VAL A 119 -24.52 -0.41 5.12
N PRO A 120 -25.17 0.09 6.17
CA PRO A 120 -25.45 1.50 6.30
C PRO A 120 -24.14 2.28 6.48
N LEU A 121 -23.84 3.18 5.55
CA LEU A 121 -22.70 4.07 5.62
C LEU A 121 -23.15 5.52 5.80
N PRO A 122 -22.38 6.37 6.49
CA PRO A 122 -22.58 7.80 6.47
C PRO A 122 -22.54 8.33 5.02
N THR A 123 -23.35 9.32 4.70
CA THR A 123 -23.49 9.90 3.34
C THR A 123 -22.18 10.47 2.76
N ALA A 124 -21.22 10.80 3.62
CA ALA A 124 -19.91 11.31 3.24
C ALA A 124 -18.86 10.21 3.00
N ARG A 125 -19.25 8.94 2.96
CA ARG A 125 -18.33 7.80 2.78
C ARG A 125 -18.74 6.92 1.60
N GLU A 126 -17.72 6.36 0.93
CA GLU A 126 -17.87 5.43 -0.17
C GLU A 126 -17.05 4.15 0.12
N ILE A 127 -17.56 3.01 -0.35
CA ILE A 127 -16.82 1.75 -0.28
C ILE A 127 -15.78 1.72 -1.39
N LEU A 128 -14.52 1.56 -1.00
CA LEU A 128 -13.39 1.38 -1.91
C LEU A 128 -13.22 -0.09 -2.29
N HIS A 129 -13.24 -0.97 -1.28
CA HIS A 129 -13.03 -2.40 -1.47
C HIS A 129 -14.02 -3.22 -0.66
N VAL A 130 -14.46 -4.33 -1.27
CA VAL A 130 -15.21 -5.42 -0.61
C VAL A 130 -14.39 -6.69 -0.83
N ILE A 131 -13.75 -7.18 0.20
CA ILE A 131 -12.80 -8.30 0.13
C ILE A 131 -13.37 -9.46 0.92
N PRO A 132 -13.86 -10.54 0.27
CA PRO A 132 -14.31 -11.73 0.98
C PRO A 132 -13.17 -12.32 1.80
N ARG A 133 -13.49 -12.74 3.03
CA ARG A 133 -12.55 -13.40 3.93
C ARG A 133 -12.74 -14.91 3.88
N TYR A 134 -13.95 -15.37 4.05
CA TYR A 134 -14.36 -16.75 3.95
C TYR A 134 -15.87 -16.84 3.73
N PHE A 135 -16.30 -18.01 3.30
CA PHE A 135 -17.70 -18.35 3.13
C PHE A 135 -18.12 -19.41 4.15
N LEU A 136 -19.44 -19.47 4.41
CA LEU A 136 -20.08 -20.50 5.20
C LEU A 136 -21.19 -21.13 4.36
N VAL A 137 -21.22 -22.45 4.28
CA VAL A 137 -22.28 -23.23 3.62
C VAL A 137 -22.96 -24.07 4.68
N ASP A 138 -24.24 -23.83 4.95
CA ASP A 138 -25.06 -24.56 5.93
C ASP A 138 -24.41 -24.74 7.31
N ASN A 139 -23.66 -23.79 7.82
CA ASN A 139 -22.87 -23.79 9.07
C ASN A 139 -21.45 -24.37 8.97
N GLN A 140 -20.98 -24.83 7.81
CA GLN A 140 -19.58 -25.17 7.60
C GLN A 140 -18.81 -23.88 7.33
N GLU A 141 -17.92 -23.50 8.24
CA GLU A 141 -17.07 -22.29 8.17
C GLU A 141 -15.75 -22.54 7.42
N GLY A 142 -15.07 -21.44 7.06
CA GLY A 142 -13.70 -21.48 6.52
C GLY A 142 -13.59 -21.89 5.06
N ILE A 143 -14.70 -21.85 4.30
CA ILE A 143 -14.70 -22.18 2.89
C ILE A 143 -14.14 -21.00 2.10
N LYS A 144 -13.13 -21.25 1.27
CA LYS A 144 -12.50 -20.23 0.41
C LYS A 144 -13.26 -20.05 -0.91
N ASP A 145 -13.58 -21.12 -1.61
CA ASP A 145 -14.42 -21.09 -2.83
C ASP A 145 -15.60 -22.05 -2.66
N PRO A 146 -16.85 -21.54 -2.53
CA PRO A 146 -18.03 -22.35 -2.34
C PRO A 146 -18.65 -22.83 -3.66
N VAL A 147 -18.17 -22.37 -4.84
CA VAL A 147 -18.78 -22.73 -6.15
C VAL A 147 -18.69 -24.23 -6.42
N GLY A 148 -19.82 -24.85 -6.76
CA GLY A 148 -19.92 -26.29 -6.97
C GLY A 148 -20.17 -27.11 -5.71
N MET A 149 -20.19 -26.49 -4.52
CA MET A 149 -20.60 -27.16 -3.29
C MET A 149 -22.13 -27.22 -3.22
N SER A 150 -22.66 -28.23 -2.51
CA SER A 150 -24.09 -28.35 -2.25
C SER A 150 -24.44 -27.70 -0.91
N GLY A 151 -25.52 -26.92 -0.90
CA GLY A 151 -26.03 -26.26 0.29
C GLY A 151 -27.32 -25.50 0.02
N VAL A 152 -28.01 -25.12 1.07
CA VAL A 152 -29.27 -24.32 1.02
C VAL A 152 -29.01 -22.87 1.34
N ARG A 153 -28.01 -22.61 2.21
CA ARG A 153 -27.70 -21.28 2.77
C ARG A 153 -26.21 -20.97 2.54
N LEU A 154 -25.97 -19.86 1.87
CA LEU A 154 -24.61 -19.32 1.67
C LEU A 154 -24.46 -18.03 2.45
N GLU A 155 -23.41 -17.94 3.29
CA GLU A 155 -22.98 -16.72 3.96
C GLU A 155 -21.57 -16.33 3.49
N ALA A 156 -21.27 -15.04 3.51
CA ALA A 156 -19.92 -14.52 3.30
C ALA A 156 -19.58 -13.52 4.42
N GLU A 157 -18.38 -13.64 4.97
CA GLU A 157 -17.79 -12.56 5.75
C GLU A 157 -16.83 -11.78 4.85
N ALA A 158 -17.02 -10.47 4.72
CA ALA A 158 -16.24 -9.60 3.88
C ALA A 158 -15.60 -8.46 4.70
N HIS A 159 -14.35 -8.13 4.36
CA HIS A 159 -13.66 -6.94 4.84
C HIS A 159 -13.99 -5.77 3.93
N LEU A 160 -14.59 -4.72 4.48
CA LEU A 160 -14.96 -3.50 3.77
C LEU A 160 -13.95 -2.41 4.10
N ILE A 161 -13.37 -1.79 3.07
CA ILE A 161 -12.54 -0.59 3.20
C ILE A 161 -13.31 0.58 2.61
N THR A 162 -13.45 1.65 3.39
CA THR A 162 -14.21 2.84 3.02
C THR A 162 -13.35 4.09 3.09
N GLY A 163 -13.69 5.09 2.30
CA GLY A 163 -13.01 6.38 2.27
C GLY A 163 -14.00 7.56 2.26
N SER A 164 -13.51 8.77 2.56
CA SER A 164 -14.30 10.00 2.43
C SER A 164 -14.58 10.31 0.96
N SER A 165 -15.85 10.48 0.60
CA SER A 165 -16.28 10.83 -0.77
C SER A 165 -15.63 12.13 -1.28
N VAL A 166 -15.42 13.11 -0.40
CA VAL A 166 -14.77 14.39 -0.76
C VAL A 166 -13.30 14.17 -1.14
N ASN A 167 -12.56 13.39 -0.33
CA ASN A 167 -11.16 13.10 -0.61
C ASN A 167 -11.00 12.31 -1.92
N LEU A 168 -11.87 11.31 -2.15
CA LEU A 168 -11.85 10.51 -3.38
C LEU A 168 -12.16 11.38 -4.62
N LYS A 169 -13.13 12.28 -4.52
CA LYS A 169 -13.45 13.23 -5.60
C LYS A 169 -12.31 14.18 -5.90
N ASN A 170 -11.62 14.69 -4.87
CA ASN A 170 -10.45 15.56 -5.07
C ASN A 170 -9.32 14.82 -5.81
N LEU A 171 -9.04 13.55 -5.44
CA LEU A 171 -8.06 12.73 -6.14
C LEU A 171 -8.42 12.51 -7.61
N SER A 172 -9.67 12.12 -7.88
CA SER A 172 -10.15 11.93 -9.27
C SER A 172 -10.15 13.24 -10.07
N ARG A 173 -10.41 14.38 -9.41
CA ARG A 173 -10.37 15.69 -10.04
C ARG A 173 -8.95 16.04 -10.51
N VAL A 174 -7.92 15.82 -9.69
CA VAL A 174 -6.52 16.06 -10.09
C VAL A 174 -6.18 15.28 -11.35
N MET A 175 -6.61 14.01 -11.46
CA MET A 175 -6.37 13.22 -12.67
C MET A 175 -7.15 13.73 -13.88
N SER A 176 -8.41 14.11 -13.71
CA SER A 176 -9.23 14.62 -14.81
C SER A 176 -8.76 15.98 -15.34
N GLU A 177 -8.21 16.86 -14.49
CA GLU A 177 -7.65 18.18 -14.92
C GLU A 177 -6.41 18.02 -15.82
N ILE A 178 -5.67 16.91 -15.69
CA ILE A 178 -4.55 16.60 -16.60
C ILE A 178 -4.97 15.74 -17.82
N GLY A 179 -6.28 15.53 -18.00
CA GLY A 179 -6.82 14.77 -19.13
C GLY A 179 -6.67 13.24 -19.03
N VAL A 180 -6.44 12.70 -17.82
CA VAL A 180 -6.28 11.26 -17.58
C VAL A 180 -7.49 10.72 -16.81
N ASP A 181 -8.14 9.69 -17.34
CA ASP A 181 -9.27 9.04 -16.68
C ASP A 181 -8.79 8.19 -15.48
N THR A 182 -9.50 8.27 -14.36
CA THR A 182 -9.27 7.37 -13.21
C THR A 182 -9.99 6.04 -13.45
N ARG A 183 -9.23 4.96 -13.63
CA ARG A 183 -9.76 3.60 -13.83
C ARG A 183 -10.20 2.98 -12.51
N ALA A 184 -9.35 3.04 -11.50
CA ALA A 184 -9.60 2.48 -10.16
C ALA A 184 -8.92 3.33 -9.09
N VAL A 185 -9.49 3.31 -7.90
CA VAL A 185 -8.91 3.91 -6.69
C VAL A 185 -8.68 2.78 -5.68
N THR A 186 -7.42 2.56 -5.32
CA THR A 186 -7.02 1.44 -4.47
C THR A 186 -6.39 1.92 -3.18
N PHE A 187 -6.75 1.31 -2.06
CA PHE A 187 -6.10 1.58 -0.78
C PHE A 187 -4.61 1.23 -0.82
N ALA A 188 -3.74 2.19 -0.50
CA ALA A 188 -2.28 2.03 -0.60
C ALA A 188 -1.75 0.84 0.22
N GLY A 189 -2.27 0.63 1.44
CA GLY A 189 -1.89 -0.50 2.28
C GLY A 189 -2.27 -1.87 1.68
N LEU A 190 -3.41 -1.96 0.97
CA LEU A 190 -3.77 -3.16 0.23
C LEU A 190 -2.80 -3.40 -0.94
N ALA A 191 -2.51 -2.36 -1.71
CA ALA A 191 -1.58 -2.45 -2.83
C ALA A 191 -0.18 -2.88 -2.35
N SER A 192 0.39 -2.21 -1.34
CA SER A 192 1.71 -2.55 -0.81
C SER A 192 1.75 -3.98 -0.24
N SER A 193 0.66 -4.47 0.36
CA SER A 193 0.58 -5.84 0.87
C SER A 193 0.62 -6.89 -0.24
N VAL A 194 -0.04 -6.63 -1.37
CA VAL A 194 -0.03 -7.53 -2.55
C VAL A 194 1.37 -7.67 -3.14
N ALA A 195 2.16 -6.60 -3.13
CA ALA A 195 3.52 -6.61 -3.68
C ALA A 195 4.58 -7.25 -2.77
N THR A 196 4.30 -7.37 -1.47
CA THR A 196 5.34 -7.68 -0.46
C THR A 196 5.11 -8.94 0.34
N LEU A 197 3.86 -9.42 0.44
CA LEU A 197 3.53 -10.66 1.14
C LEU A 197 3.68 -11.87 0.24
N THR A 198 4.25 -12.93 0.80
CA THR A 198 4.16 -14.28 0.25
C THR A 198 2.82 -14.94 0.62
N ASP A 199 2.39 -15.94 -0.15
CA ASP A 199 1.15 -16.65 0.15
C ASP A 199 1.25 -17.40 1.50
N THR A 200 2.42 -17.94 1.83
CA THR A 200 2.67 -18.55 3.15
C THR A 200 2.48 -17.56 4.30
N GLU A 201 2.96 -16.32 4.17
CA GLU A 201 2.77 -15.30 5.20
C GLU A 201 1.31 -14.88 5.35
N LYS A 202 0.55 -14.82 4.24
CA LYS A 202 -0.90 -14.57 4.30
C LYS A 202 -1.62 -15.69 5.04
N GLU A 203 -1.33 -16.95 4.70
CA GLU A 203 -1.93 -18.13 5.33
C GLU A 203 -1.62 -18.21 6.83
N LEU A 204 -0.35 -18.03 7.21
CA LEU A 204 0.06 -18.04 8.61
C LEU A 204 -0.45 -16.82 9.40
N GLY A 205 -0.86 -15.77 8.70
CA GLY A 205 -1.23 -14.49 9.30
C GLY A 205 -0.02 -13.57 9.52
N ALA A 206 -0.08 -12.39 8.93
CA ALA A 206 0.97 -11.37 8.96
C ALA A 206 0.40 -9.96 9.11
N VAL A 207 1.22 -9.06 9.64
CA VAL A 207 0.94 -7.62 9.69
C VAL A 207 1.84 -6.91 8.70
N VAL A 208 1.25 -6.29 7.68
CA VAL A 208 1.96 -5.39 6.76
C VAL A 208 1.88 -3.98 7.29
N ILE A 209 3.03 -3.33 7.41
CA ILE A 209 3.19 -1.95 7.82
C ILE A 209 3.88 -1.20 6.70
N ASP A 210 3.12 -0.41 5.95
CA ASP A 210 3.64 0.51 4.94
C ASP A 210 3.92 1.86 5.60
N LEU A 211 5.18 2.08 5.98
CA LEU A 211 5.64 3.30 6.62
C LEU A 211 5.95 4.35 5.55
N GLY A 212 4.93 5.13 5.20
CA GLY A 212 5.04 6.23 4.25
C GLY A 212 5.66 7.50 4.84
N GLY A 213 5.68 8.58 4.03
CA GLY A 213 6.20 9.88 4.47
C GLY A 213 5.31 10.57 5.51
N GLY A 214 4.01 10.66 5.24
CA GLY A 214 3.05 11.38 6.10
C GLY A 214 2.10 10.50 6.89
N THR A 215 1.95 9.25 6.49
CA THR A 215 1.03 8.26 7.08
C THR A 215 1.69 6.89 7.14
N THR A 216 1.18 6.03 8.00
CA THR A 216 1.52 4.60 8.06
C THR A 216 0.25 3.81 7.79
N SER A 217 0.23 3.01 6.73
CA SER A 217 -0.88 2.12 6.41
C SER A 217 -0.64 0.74 7.01
N LEU A 218 -1.71 0.14 7.55
CA LEU A 218 -1.70 -1.15 8.21
C LEU A 218 -2.66 -2.10 7.52
N CYS A 219 -2.20 -3.31 7.20
CA CYS A 219 -3.03 -4.42 6.73
C CYS A 219 -2.70 -5.67 7.55
N VAL A 220 -3.72 -6.32 8.09
CA VAL A 220 -3.58 -7.54 8.91
C VAL A 220 -4.26 -8.69 8.19
N TYR A 221 -3.49 -9.70 7.87
CA TYR A 221 -3.95 -10.96 7.28
C TYR A 221 -4.08 -12.02 8.36
N VAL A 222 -5.17 -12.77 8.32
CA VAL A 222 -5.45 -13.92 9.20
C VAL A 222 -6.07 -15.01 8.35
N ASP A 223 -5.54 -16.23 8.41
CA ASP A 223 -6.04 -17.39 7.66
C ASP A 223 -6.14 -17.14 6.15
N GLY A 224 -5.15 -16.47 5.57
CA GLY A 224 -5.08 -16.14 4.15
C GLY A 224 -5.84 -14.87 3.76
N ALA A 225 -6.71 -14.32 4.59
CA ALA A 225 -7.61 -13.22 4.25
C ALA A 225 -7.28 -11.91 4.96
N LEU A 226 -7.45 -10.77 4.27
CA LEU A 226 -7.36 -9.44 4.87
C LEU A 226 -8.48 -9.26 5.90
N SER A 227 -8.09 -9.05 7.15
CA SER A 227 -9.01 -9.07 8.29
C SER A 227 -9.15 -7.72 8.99
N HIS A 228 -8.15 -6.84 8.86
CA HIS A 228 -8.18 -5.49 9.38
C HIS A 228 -7.31 -4.57 8.53
N SER A 229 -7.74 -3.31 8.37
CA SER A 229 -7.01 -2.25 7.67
C SER A 229 -7.17 -0.93 8.42
N ALA A 230 -6.07 -0.18 8.56
CA ALA A 230 -6.09 1.12 9.21
C ALA A 230 -5.01 2.05 8.64
N VAL A 231 -5.16 3.35 8.90
CA VAL A 231 -4.14 4.36 8.59
C VAL A 231 -3.85 5.19 9.83
N ILE A 232 -2.58 5.25 10.18
CA ILE A 232 -2.07 6.04 11.29
C ILE A 232 -1.51 7.36 10.73
N PRO A 233 -1.88 8.55 11.28
CA PRO A 233 -1.55 9.87 10.73
C PRO A 233 -0.12 10.32 11.07
N VAL A 234 0.81 9.38 11.17
CA VAL A 234 2.24 9.61 11.43
C VAL A 234 3.06 8.79 10.44
N GLY A 235 4.14 9.39 9.93
CA GLY A 235 5.04 8.73 8.98
C GLY A 235 6.49 9.19 9.16
N ALA A 236 7.38 8.78 8.26
CA ALA A 236 8.80 9.02 8.36
C ALA A 236 9.22 10.50 8.24
N LYS A 237 8.37 11.38 7.66
CA LYS A 237 8.61 12.83 7.68
C LYS A 237 8.59 13.42 9.09
N ASN A 238 7.89 12.80 10.05
CA ASN A 238 7.93 13.21 11.44
C ASN A 238 9.35 13.03 12.02
N ILE A 239 10.05 11.96 11.66
CA ILE A 239 11.45 11.72 12.04
C ILE A 239 12.35 12.82 11.44
N THR A 240 12.15 13.15 10.16
CA THR A 240 12.88 14.23 9.48
C THR A 240 12.68 15.57 10.17
N ASN A 241 11.42 15.90 10.55
CA ASN A 241 11.09 17.11 11.28
C ASN A 241 11.79 17.16 12.65
N ASP A 242 11.79 16.04 13.39
CA ASP A 242 12.44 15.95 14.69
C ASP A 242 13.97 16.15 14.58
N ILE A 243 14.58 15.57 13.53
CA ILE A 243 16.01 15.79 13.24
C ILE A 243 16.28 17.27 12.90
N ALA A 244 15.43 17.88 12.07
CA ALA A 244 15.57 19.28 11.68
C ALA A 244 15.51 20.20 12.91
N ILE A 245 14.55 19.97 13.81
CA ILE A 245 14.40 20.73 15.07
C ILE A 245 15.57 20.45 16.02
N GLY A 246 15.91 19.18 16.23
CA GLY A 246 16.94 18.77 17.19
C GLY A 246 18.35 19.24 16.82
N LEU A 247 18.67 19.25 15.52
CA LEU A 247 19.96 19.71 15.02
C LEU A 247 19.96 21.15 14.50
N ARG A 248 18.80 21.80 14.41
CA ARG A 248 18.59 23.16 13.87
C ARG A 248 19.10 23.28 12.42
N VAL A 249 18.72 22.35 11.59
CA VAL A 249 19.08 22.29 10.15
C VAL A 249 17.81 22.37 9.29
N SER A 250 17.97 22.60 7.98
CA SER A 250 16.85 22.56 7.02
C SER A 250 16.22 21.16 6.95
N LEU A 251 14.97 21.07 6.48
CA LEU A 251 14.29 19.77 6.28
C LEU A 251 15.04 18.89 5.28
N ASP A 252 15.60 19.48 4.24
CA ASP A 252 16.36 18.75 3.22
C ASP A 252 17.64 18.18 3.83
N SER A 253 18.38 19.00 4.63
CA SER A 253 19.55 18.52 5.35
C SER A 253 19.20 17.43 6.36
N ALA A 254 18.09 17.54 7.07
CA ALA A 254 17.60 16.53 8.00
C ALA A 254 17.24 15.21 7.28
N GLU A 255 16.66 15.26 6.09
CA GLU A 255 16.35 14.08 5.28
C GLU A 255 17.63 13.39 4.80
N VAL A 256 18.63 14.15 4.37
CA VAL A 256 19.96 13.62 4.02
C VAL A 256 20.62 12.95 5.23
N ILE A 257 20.56 13.59 6.41
CA ILE A 257 21.10 13.03 7.65
C ILE A 257 20.39 11.70 7.96
N LYS A 258 19.05 11.68 7.97
CA LYS A 258 18.25 10.50 8.27
C LYS A 258 18.63 9.29 7.38
N ARG A 259 18.85 9.53 6.08
CA ARG A 259 19.23 8.48 5.10
C ARG A 259 20.65 7.98 5.29
N ASN A 260 21.53 8.74 5.97
CA ASN A 260 22.94 8.41 6.19
C ASN A 260 23.25 8.01 7.65
N LEU A 261 22.25 7.58 8.41
CA LEU A 261 22.44 7.12 9.79
C LEU A 261 22.99 5.69 9.88
N GLU A 262 22.94 4.91 8.80
CA GLU A 262 23.51 3.57 8.79
C GLU A 262 25.03 3.61 8.94
N PRO A 263 25.64 2.78 9.80
CA PRO A 263 27.08 2.72 9.93
C PRO A 263 27.72 2.18 8.65
N ASP A 264 28.77 2.80 8.19
CA ASP A 264 29.59 2.29 7.08
C ASP A 264 30.23 0.94 7.49
N GLU A 265 29.85 -0.15 6.84
CA GLU A 265 30.35 -1.50 7.13
C GLU A 265 31.87 -1.61 6.96
N HIS A 266 32.46 -0.82 6.07
CA HIS A 266 33.92 -0.80 5.87
C HIS A 266 34.64 -0.19 7.07
N ILE A 267 34.07 0.87 7.67
CA ILE A 267 34.63 1.49 8.87
C ILE A 267 34.55 0.52 10.04
N ASN A 268 33.44 -0.20 10.21
CA ASN A 268 33.27 -1.15 11.30
C ASN A 268 34.20 -2.37 11.22
N LYS A 269 34.62 -2.79 10.02
CA LYS A 269 35.55 -3.92 9.82
C LYS A 269 37.02 -3.56 10.07
N VAL A 270 37.38 -2.28 9.93
CA VAL A 270 38.77 -1.78 10.05
C VAL A 270 39.09 -1.29 11.47
N LEU A 271 38.07 -0.99 12.26
CA LEU A 271 38.27 -0.41 13.60
C LEU A 271 38.43 -1.48 14.68
N ASP A 272 39.46 -1.33 15.50
CA ASP A 272 39.67 -2.18 16.70
C ASP A 272 38.56 -1.91 17.72
N PRO A 273 37.74 -2.92 18.07
CA PRO A 273 36.61 -2.75 19.01
C PRO A 273 37.02 -2.35 20.42
N LYS A 274 38.29 -2.51 20.79
CA LYS A 274 38.83 -2.19 22.10
C LYS A 274 39.38 -0.77 22.22
N ASN A 275 39.54 -0.05 21.08
CA ASN A 275 40.11 1.27 21.08
C ASN A 275 39.03 2.36 21.15
N LEU A 276 39.07 3.21 22.17
CA LEU A 276 38.09 4.27 22.44
C LEU A 276 38.05 5.35 21.33
N SER A 277 39.20 5.63 20.71
CA SER A 277 39.29 6.57 19.58
C SER A 277 38.63 6.01 18.33
N SER A 278 38.76 4.71 18.05
CA SER A 278 38.08 4.02 16.95
C SER A 278 36.55 4.03 17.12
N LYS A 279 36.04 3.80 18.35
CA LYS A 279 34.60 3.89 18.65
C LYS A 279 34.03 5.29 18.43
N LYS A 280 34.77 6.35 18.82
CA LYS A 280 34.37 7.74 18.57
C LYS A 280 34.31 8.04 17.08
N GLN A 281 35.30 7.57 16.32
CA GLN A 281 35.39 7.79 14.89
C GLN A 281 34.28 7.05 14.11
N ALA A 282 33.86 5.87 14.58
CA ALA A 282 32.73 5.12 14.03
C ALA A 282 31.38 5.80 14.35
N ASP A 283 31.26 6.53 15.45
CA ASP A 283 30.04 7.23 15.83
C ASP A 283 29.88 8.60 15.16
N GLU A 284 30.95 9.22 14.68
CA GLU A 284 30.90 10.54 14.06
C GLU A 284 30.46 10.49 12.60
N ILE A 285 29.48 11.35 12.25
CA ILE A 285 29.10 11.63 10.85
C ILE A 285 29.63 13.02 10.50
N ASP A 286 30.46 13.12 9.45
CA ASP A 286 30.93 14.41 8.91
C ASP A 286 29.90 14.91 7.87
N LEU A 287 29.06 15.86 8.28
CA LEU A 287 27.97 16.40 7.47
C LEU A 287 28.48 17.23 6.29
N HIS A 288 29.68 17.81 6.38
CA HIS A 288 30.27 18.53 5.26
C HIS A 288 30.64 17.58 4.10
N LYS A 289 30.98 16.30 4.39
CA LYS A 289 31.19 15.29 3.36
C LYS A 289 29.88 14.91 2.64
N LEU A 290 28.73 15.11 3.29
CA LEU A 290 27.40 14.94 2.70
C LEU A 290 26.92 16.21 1.97
N GLY A 291 27.76 17.24 1.85
CA GLY A 291 27.41 18.50 1.18
C GLY A 291 26.58 19.48 2.03
N LEU A 292 26.37 19.18 3.32
CA LEU A 292 25.51 19.97 4.21
C LEU A 292 26.34 21.09 4.87
N LYS A 293 26.28 22.28 4.29
CA LYS A 293 27.04 23.46 4.80
C LYS A 293 26.30 24.23 5.88
N ASP A 294 24.98 24.08 5.98
CA ASP A 294 24.08 24.68 6.96
C ASP A 294 24.06 23.95 8.30
N ALA A 295 24.70 22.78 8.38
CA ALA A 295 24.73 21.91 9.54
C ALA A 295 26.07 21.97 10.30
N PRO A 296 26.11 21.55 11.59
CA PRO A 296 27.36 21.33 12.31
C PRO A 296 28.27 20.38 11.54
N ARG A 297 29.60 20.65 11.52
CA ARG A 297 30.52 19.80 10.73
C ARG A 297 30.45 18.33 11.10
N LYS A 298 30.31 18.02 12.38
CA LYS A 298 30.26 16.65 12.89
C LYS A 298 29.13 16.47 13.88
N ILE A 299 28.45 15.35 13.81
CA ILE A 299 27.43 14.93 14.77
C ILE A 299 27.70 13.51 15.25
N SER A 300 27.22 13.15 16.45
CA SER A 300 27.22 11.77 16.92
C SER A 300 26.00 11.03 16.33
N ARG A 301 26.26 9.98 15.60
CA ARG A 301 25.23 9.09 15.05
C ARG A 301 24.36 8.54 16.19
N LYS A 302 25.00 8.04 17.26
CA LYS A 302 24.32 7.51 18.43
C LYS A 302 23.40 8.53 19.07
N ALA A 303 23.85 9.78 19.23
CA ALA A 303 23.02 10.84 19.81
C ALA A 303 21.77 11.12 18.96
N VAL A 304 21.90 11.15 17.63
CA VAL A 304 20.74 11.35 16.72
C VAL A 304 19.81 10.14 16.77
N VAL A 305 20.37 8.92 16.69
CA VAL A 305 19.56 7.70 16.68
C VAL A 305 18.83 7.53 18.02
N GLU A 306 19.53 7.54 19.14
CA GLU A 306 18.93 7.27 20.46
C GLU A 306 18.11 8.46 20.98
N GLY A 307 18.54 9.69 20.69
CA GLY A 307 17.89 10.88 21.21
C GLY A 307 16.73 11.44 20.36
N ILE A 308 16.70 11.11 19.06
CA ILE A 308 15.72 11.70 18.15
C ILE A 308 14.94 10.61 17.37
N VAL A 309 15.65 9.74 16.64
CA VAL A 309 15.00 8.78 15.73
C VAL A 309 14.24 7.70 16.50
N ARG A 310 14.89 7.07 17.49
CA ARG A 310 14.31 5.97 18.26
C ARG A 310 13.06 6.38 19.05
N PRO A 311 13.02 7.53 19.74
CA PRO A 311 11.79 8.02 20.39
C PRO A 311 10.61 8.13 19.41
N ARG A 312 10.83 8.67 18.20
CA ARG A 312 9.78 8.78 17.20
C ARG A 312 9.35 7.42 16.64
N LEU A 313 10.28 6.52 16.39
CA LEU A 313 9.95 5.15 15.99
C LEU A 313 9.15 4.43 17.08
N ASN A 314 9.53 4.59 18.36
CA ASN A 314 8.76 4.03 19.48
C ASN A 314 7.31 4.54 19.46
N GLU A 315 7.10 5.85 19.29
CA GLU A 315 5.74 6.43 19.18
C GLU A 315 4.95 5.81 18.04
N ILE A 316 5.53 5.71 16.85
CA ILE A 316 4.87 5.11 15.68
C ILE A 316 4.45 3.67 15.99
N PHE A 317 5.35 2.84 16.53
CA PHE A 317 5.04 1.44 16.81
C PHE A 317 4.11 1.24 18.01
N GLU A 318 4.10 2.14 19.00
CA GLU A 318 3.09 2.11 20.06
C GLU A 318 1.69 2.46 19.54
N LEU A 319 1.57 3.41 18.59
CA LEU A 319 0.30 3.68 17.91
C LEU A 319 -0.18 2.47 17.10
N ILE A 320 0.72 1.79 16.38
CA ILE A 320 0.40 0.56 15.65
C ILE A 320 -0.07 -0.54 16.63
N LYS A 321 0.65 -0.71 17.75
CA LYS A 321 0.29 -1.67 18.80
C LYS A 321 -1.10 -1.41 19.36
N ALA A 322 -1.41 -0.15 19.65
CA ALA A 322 -2.72 0.26 20.13
C ALA A 322 -3.83 -0.09 19.12
N GLU A 323 -3.59 0.14 17.81
CA GLU A 323 -4.55 -0.20 16.76
C GLU A 323 -4.74 -1.72 16.63
N LEU A 324 -3.66 -2.51 16.70
CA LEU A 324 -3.74 -3.98 16.67
C LEU A 324 -4.51 -4.55 17.87
N ILE A 325 -4.32 -3.97 19.06
CA ILE A 325 -5.07 -4.35 20.27
C ILE A 325 -6.55 -4.01 20.10
N LYS A 326 -6.86 -2.79 19.67
CA LYS A 326 -8.23 -2.32 19.41
C LYS A 326 -8.96 -3.23 18.42
N ALA A 327 -8.25 -3.67 17.37
CA ALA A 327 -8.78 -4.58 16.35
C ALA A 327 -8.89 -6.05 16.82
N GLY A 328 -8.41 -6.40 18.00
CA GLY A 328 -8.42 -7.78 18.51
C GLY A 328 -7.53 -8.75 17.71
N MET A 329 -6.42 -8.23 17.14
CA MET A 329 -5.50 -8.99 16.27
C MET A 329 -4.35 -9.65 17.02
N GLY A 330 -4.24 -9.46 18.34
CA GLY A 330 -3.19 -10.07 19.17
C GLY A 330 -3.15 -11.60 19.03
N GLY A 331 -1.95 -12.15 18.77
CA GLY A 331 -1.71 -13.59 18.64
C GLY A 331 -2.20 -14.25 17.34
N LYS A 332 -2.82 -13.49 16.42
CA LYS A 332 -3.38 -14.03 15.16
C LYS A 332 -2.44 -13.92 13.96
N THR A 333 -1.23 -13.42 14.15
CA THR A 333 -0.27 -13.14 13.08
C THR A 333 1.10 -13.77 13.34
N PRO A 334 1.19 -15.11 13.38
CA PRO A 334 2.43 -15.84 13.66
C PRO A 334 3.58 -15.55 12.70
N ALA A 335 3.30 -15.21 11.43
CA ALA A 335 4.32 -14.85 10.46
C ALA A 335 5.01 -13.49 10.78
N GLY A 336 4.44 -12.69 11.70
CA GLY A 336 5.08 -11.47 12.19
C GLY A 336 4.78 -10.24 11.34
N LEU A 337 5.79 -9.36 11.28
CA LEU A 337 5.69 -8.02 10.67
C LEU A 337 6.43 -7.97 9.35
N VAL A 338 5.76 -7.43 8.35
CA VAL A 338 6.34 -7.11 7.04
C VAL A 338 6.35 -5.59 6.91
N LEU A 339 7.54 -4.99 7.00
CA LEU A 339 7.76 -3.55 6.91
C LEU A 339 8.06 -3.16 5.47
N THR A 340 7.38 -2.16 4.96
CA THR A 340 7.62 -1.61 3.62
C THR A 340 7.39 -0.11 3.60
N GLY A 341 7.40 0.53 2.42
CA GLY A 341 7.38 1.98 2.29
C GLY A 341 8.74 2.63 2.55
N GLY A 342 8.92 3.88 2.14
CA GLY A 342 10.19 4.60 2.26
C GLY A 342 10.69 4.77 3.69
N GLY A 343 9.78 4.83 4.67
CA GLY A 343 10.11 4.92 6.08
C GLY A 343 10.72 3.65 6.66
N SER A 344 10.49 2.49 6.04
CA SER A 344 11.09 1.22 6.46
C SER A 344 12.61 1.17 6.27
N LEU A 345 13.16 2.10 5.50
CA LEU A 345 14.61 2.27 5.31
C LEU A 345 15.26 3.12 6.43
N THR A 346 14.48 3.60 7.40
CA THR A 346 15.03 4.36 8.53
C THR A 346 15.85 3.43 9.42
N TYR A 347 17.06 3.85 9.77
CA TYR A 347 17.95 3.07 10.65
C TYR A 347 17.29 2.74 11.99
N GLY A 348 17.35 1.49 12.40
CA GLY A 348 16.77 0.99 13.64
C GLY A 348 15.26 0.68 13.61
N VAL A 349 14.59 0.85 12.47
CA VAL A 349 13.15 0.59 12.33
C VAL A 349 12.76 -0.84 12.67
N THR A 350 13.48 -1.83 12.12
CA THR A 350 13.19 -3.26 12.31
C THR A 350 13.39 -3.69 13.76
N GLU A 351 14.48 -3.23 14.40
CA GLU A 351 14.78 -3.50 15.80
C GLU A 351 13.70 -2.91 16.72
N THR A 352 13.31 -1.66 16.46
CA THR A 352 12.26 -0.99 17.24
C THR A 352 10.90 -1.67 17.08
N ALA A 353 10.53 -2.06 15.85
CA ALA A 353 9.31 -2.80 15.58
C ALA A 353 9.26 -4.12 16.37
N ARG A 354 10.33 -4.91 16.30
CA ARG A 354 10.43 -6.18 17.06
C ARG A 354 10.27 -5.98 18.56
N LYS A 355 10.94 -4.97 19.09
CA LYS A 355 10.92 -4.67 20.54
C LYS A 355 9.54 -4.24 21.03
N ILE A 356 8.87 -3.31 20.33
CA ILE A 356 7.60 -2.72 20.76
C ILE A 356 6.44 -3.68 20.54
N LEU A 357 6.39 -4.34 19.37
CA LEU A 357 5.30 -5.24 19.01
C LEU A 357 5.51 -6.69 19.48
N ASN A 358 6.73 -7.00 19.96
CA ASN A 358 7.12 -8.36 20.39
C ASN A 358 6.87 -9.42 19.32
N MET A 359 7.17 -9.09 18.06
CA MET A 359 6.97 -9.94 16.88
C MET A 359 8.22 -9.92 16.01
N GLN A 360 8.47 -11.01 15.26
CA GLN A 360 9.51 -11.00 14.25
C GLN A 360 9.17 -9.98 13.17
N ALA A 361 10.18 -9.31 12.61
CA ALA A 361 9.99 -8.29 11.59
C ALA A 361 11.04 -8.41 10.48
N ARG A 362 10.60 -8.23 9.24
CA ARG A 362 11.47 -8.10 8.06
C ARG A 362 11.11 -6.87 7.25
N ILE A 363 12.07 -6.32 6.53
CA ILE A 363 11.81 -5.33 5.48
C ILE A 363 11.50 -6.11 4.19
N ALA A 364 10.49 -5.64 3.46
CA ALA A 364 10.07 -6.25 2.21
C ALA A 364 10.16 -5.26 1.05
N THR A 365 10.63 -5.77 -0.07
CA THR A 365 10.67 -5.10 -1.37
C THR A 365 9.63 -5.70 -2.31
N PRO A 366 9.13 -4.93 -3.29
CA PRO A 366 8.20 -5.47 -4.28
C PRO A 366 8.85 -6.59 -5.09
N SER A 367 8.04 -7.57 -5.50
CA SER A 367 8.43 -8.73 -6.31
C SER A 367 7.46 -8.94 -7.47
N GLY A 368 7.77 -9.83 -8.41
CA GLY A 368 6.85 -10.26 -9.48
C GLY A 368 6.73 -9.34 -10.69
N LEU A 369 7.57 -8.31 -10.81
CA LEU A 369 7.67 -7.42 -11.97
C LEU A 369 8.97 -7.67 -12.75
N THR A 370 9.00 -7.27 -14.03
CA THR A 370 10.17 -7.35 -14.93
C THR A 370 10.41 -5.99 -15.60
N GLY A 371 11.49 -5.84 -16.38
CA GLY A 371 11.81 -4.60 -17.11
C GLY A 371 12.68 -3.65 -16.30
N LEU A 372 12.27 -2.39 -16.15
CA LEU A 372 12.99 -1.36 -15.38
C LEU A 372 12.86 -1.60 -13.86
N ILE A 373 13.18 -2.82 -13.42
CA ILE A 373 12.96 -3.22 -12.03
C ILE A 373 13.94 -2.63 -11.04
N ASP A 374 15.17 -2.33 -11.46
CA ASP A 374 16.19 -1.77 -10.57
C ASP A 374 15.76 -0.42 -10.01
N GLU A 375 14.95 0.33 -10.76
CA GLU A 375 14.36 1.60 -10.35
C GLU A 375 13.30 1.44 -9.26
N ILE A 376 12.62 0.28 -9.19
CA ILE A 376 11.43 0.07 -8.35
C ILE A 376 11.58 -1.08 -7.32
N LYS A 377 12.79 -1.65 -7.16
CA LYS A 377 13.04 -2.77 -6.22
C LYS A 377 13.09 -2.37 -4.75
N THR A 378 13.07 -1.08 -4.43
CA THR A 378 13.16 -0.65 -3.04
C THR A 378 11.77 -0.63 -2.36
N PRO A 379 11.69 -0.73 -1.02
CA PRO A 379 10.42 -0.75 -0.30
C PRO A 379 9.51 0.45 -0.60
N GLU A 380 10.08 1.59 -0.97
CA GLU A 380 9.36 2.83 -1.27
C GLU A 380 8.48 2.76 -2.54
N TYR A 381 8.62 1.70 -3.35
CA TYR A 381 7.80 1.45 -4.53
C TYR A 381 6.78 0.33 -4.35
N ALA A 382 6.61 -0.19 -3.13
CA ALA A 382 5.68 -1.29 -2.87
C ALA A 382 4.24 -0.98 -3.29
N THR A 383 3.76 0.25 -3.04
CA THR A 383 2.40 0.68 -3.42
C THR A 383 2.20 0.66 -4.93
N VAL A 384 3.09 1.26 -5.73
CA VAL A 384 2.94 1.28 -7.21
C VAL A 384 3.09 -0.12 -7.81
N ALA A 385 3.97 -0.94 -7.27
CA ALA A 385 4.12 -2.33 -7.71
C ALA A 385 2.84 -3.14 -7.46
N GLY A 386 2.24 -2.99 -6.28
CA GLY A 386 0.97 -3.64 -5.95
C GLY A 386 -0.21 -3.11 -6.77
N LEU A 387 -0.26 -1.80 -7.06
CA LEU A 387 -1.24 -1.22 -7.99
C LEU A 387 -1.14 -1.85 -9.37
N LEU A 388 0.07 -2.01 -9.93
CA LEU A 388 0.28 -2.68 -11.21
C LEU A 388 -0.22 -4.13 -11.19
N MET A 389 0.08 -4.87 -10.12
CA MET A 389 -0.37 -6.27 -9.99
C MET A 389 -1.89 -6.38 -9.89
N LEU A 390 -2.54 -5.51 -9.12
CA LEU A 390 -3.99 -5.48 -9.00
C LEU A 390 -4.66 -5.10 -10.32
N SER A 391 -4.18 -4.04 -10.98
CA SER A 391 -4.70 -3.61 -12.28
C SER A 391 -4.51 -4.68 -13.37
N ASN A 392 -3.40 -5.45 -13.32
CA ASN A 392 -3.16 -6.55 -14.23
C ASN A 392 -4.15 -7.71 -14.04
N LYS A 393 -4.49 -8.04 -12.81
CA LYS A 393 -5.50 -9.06 -12.50
C LYS A 393 -6.88 -8.63 -13.03
N GLU A 394 -7.27 -7.38 -12.84
CA GLU A 394 -8.54 -6.83 -13.36
C GLU A 394 -8.60 -6.89 -14.89
N GLU A 395 -7.54 -6.53 -15.60
CA GLU A 395 -7.44 -6.58 -17.06
C GLU A 395 -7.54 -8.03 -17.60
N SER A 396 -6.86 -8.97 -16.97
CA SER A 396 -6.87 -10.39 -17.37
C SER A 396 -8.25 -11.01 -17.23
N THR A 397 -9.02 -10.56 -16.25
CA THR A 397 -10.40 -10.97 -16.01
C THR A 397 -11.36 -10.36 -17.05
N GLN A 398 -11.16 -9.11 -17.46
CA GLN A 398 -11.98 -8.45 -18.49
C GLN A 398 -11.74 -9.01 -19.89
N SER A 399 -10.53 -9.47 -20.20
CA SER A 399 -10.19 -10.05 -21.51
C SER A 399 -10.88 -11.38 -21.76
N LYS A 400 -11.25 -12.13 -20.73
CA LYS A 400 -12.01 -13.39 -20.81
C LYS A 400 -13.53 -13.19 -20.91
N SER A 401 -14.04 -12.00 -20.59
CA SER A 401 -15.45 -11.62 -20.77
C SER A 401 -15.51 -10.28 -21.51
N SER A 402 -16.07 -10.27 -22.73
CA SER A 402 -16.23 -9.07 -23.58
C SER A 402 -17.24 -8.08 -22.99
N PHE A 403 -16.96 -7.48 -21.84
CA PHE A 403 -17.87 -6.53 -21.19
C PHE A 403 -17.14 -5.33 -20.61
N LYS A 404 -17.60 -4.11 -21.00
CA LYS A 404 -17.05 -2.82 -20.54
C LYS A 404 -17.59 -2.44 -19.16
N LEU A 405 -16.70 -1.92 -18.27
CA LEU A 405 -17.08 -1.32 -17.00
C LEU A 405 -18.01 -0.12 -17.17
N PRO A 406 -19.03 0.06 -16.34
CA PRO A 406 -19.80 1.29 -16.34
C PRO A 406 -18.92 2.44 -15.81
N LYS A 407 -18.92 3.56 -16.53
CA LYS A 407 -18.33 4.82 -16.10
C LYS A 407 -18.95 5.23 -14.75
N PHE A 408 -18.13 5.74 -13.87
CA PHE A 408 -18.50 6.30 -12.58
C PHE A 408 -19.55 7.43 -12.76
N SER A 409 -20.80 7.08 -12.74
CA SER A 409 -21.92 8.02 -12.66
C SER A 409 -22.92 7.44 -11.67
N GLY A 410 -23.21 8.20 -10.61
CA GLY A 410 -23.97 7.80 -9.43
C GLY A 410 -25.40 7.27 -9.63
N LYS A 411 -25.56 6.23 -10.44
CA LYS A 411 -26.80 5.48 -10.61
C LYS A 411 -26.53 4.00 -10.37
N LEU A 412 -27.44 3.35 -9.64
CA LEU A 412 -27.45 1.93 -9.32
C LEU A 412 -27.12 1.04 -10.53
N PRO A 413 -26.22 0.04 -10.40
CA PRO A 413 -25.81 -0.81 -11.50
C PRO A 413 -26.92 -1.78 -11.92
N SER A 414 -27.11 -1.93 -13.24
CA SER A 414 -27.97 -2.95 -13.83
C SER A 414 -27.33 -4.35 -13.72
N SER A 415 -28.12 -5.41 -13.82
CA SER A 415 -27.79 -6.83 -13.59
C SER A 415 -26.51 -7.40 -14.26
N ASN A 416 -25.93 -6.69 -15.23
CA ASN A 416 -24.73 -7.13 -15.97
C ASN A 416 -23.39 -6.78 -15.32
N SER A 417 -23.39 -6.02 -14.18
CA SER A 417 -22.16 -5.72 -13.41
C SER A 417 -21.69 -6.88 -12.54
N LEU A 418 -22.55 -7.88 -12.39
CA LEU A 418 -22.41 -8.96 -11.41
C LEU A 418 -21.25 -9.93 -11.70
N LYS A 419 -20.98 -10.27 -12.96
CA LYS A 419 -19.86 -11.18 -13.30
C LYS A 419 -18.47 -10.62 -12.95
N LYS A 420 -18.31 -9.30 -12.97
CA LYS A 420 -17.04 -8.62 -12.66
C LYS A 420 -16.65 -8.69 -11.20
N VAL A 421 -17.65 -8.73 -10.32
CA VAL A 421 -17.42 -8.84 -8.87
C VAL A 421 -16.85 -10.22 -8.53
N VAL A 422 -17.35 -11.28 -9.14
CA VAL A 422 -16.87 -12.67 -8.92
C VAL A 422 -15.41 -12.86 -9.34
N ASP A 423 -15.04 -12.35 -10.49
CA ASP A 423 -13.68 -12.52 -11.01
C ASP A 423 -12.68 -11.66 -10.22
N PHE A 424 -13.08 -10.47 -9.76
CA PHE A 424 -12.32 -9.64 -8.83
C PHE A 424 -12.18 -10.33 -7.46
N ILE A 425 -13.26 -10.92 -6.95
CA ILE A 425 -13.27 -11.68 -5.70
C ILE A 425 -12.31 -12.86 -5.78
N LYS A 426 -12.34 -13.64 -6.88
CA LYS A 426 -11.40 -14.76 -7.09
C LYS A 426 -9.93 -14.33 -7.14
N SER A 427 -9.64 -13.06 -7.42
CA SER A 427 -8.27 -12.55 -7.42
C SER A 427 -7.69 -12.31 -6.01
N PHE A 428 -8.53 -12.27 -4.98
CA PHE A 428 -8.13 -12.12 -3.56
C PHE A 428 -8.21 -13.44 -2.77
N LEU A 429 -8.81 -14.46 -3.35
CA LEU A 429 -8.80 -15.80 -2.77
C LEU A 429 -7.50 -16.51 -3.15
N PRO A 430 -6.83 -17.19 -2.23
CA PRO A 430 -5.59 -17.91 -2.46
C PRO A 430 -5.78 -19.09 -3.42
#